data_c62927509b91885b71b0e258ce0f20ce
#
_entry.id   c62927509b91885b71b0e258ce0f20ce
#
_cell.length_a   1.000
_cell.length_b   1.000
_cell.length_c   1.000
_cell.angle_alpha   90.00
_cell.angle_beta   90.00
_cell.angle_gamma   90.00
#
_symmetry.space_group_name_H-M   'P 1'
#
loop_
_entity.id
_entity.type
_entity.pdbx_description
1 polymer ?
#
loop_
_entity_poly.entity_id
_entity_poly.type
_entity_poly.pdbx_seq_one_letter_code
_entity_poly.pdbx_strand_id
1 'polypeptide(L)'
;WSFDARLSNISTDGYIDRASVGLNSYYLQGGYYNDNTSIKLITFAGKERTYHAWNYASKEEMERYGRRYNSCGFMYATDRDGHVYNKEYYKDDNGEKHYLTDEGGALHFYDDQTDNYTQKNYQLLFNHNFTSQWNLNIGLHYTKGDGYYQEYKGERSLTEYGMSPFEYNGGKVEV
;
A
#
# COMPACT_ATOMS: atom_id res chain seq x y z
N TRP A 1 -14.18 -21.91 -30.82
CA TRP A 1 -13.17 -21.40 -29.88
C TRP A 1 -13.32 -19.90 -29.73
N SER A 2 -13.07 -19.40 -28.51
CA SER A 2 -12.93 -17.97 -28.26
C SER A 2 -11.66 -17.71 -27.48
N PHE A 3 -11.14 -16.50 -27.60
CA PHE A 3 -10.01 -16.01 -26.80
C PHE A 3 -10.21 -14.54 -26.51
N ASP A 4 -10.06 -14.16 -25.23
CA ASP A 4 -10.13 -12.78 -24.77
C ASP A 4 -8.90 -12.46 -23.94
N ALA A 5 -8.34 -11.27 -24.15
CA ALA A 5 -7.20 -10.76 -23.39
C ALA A 5 -7.39 -9.28 -23.05
N ARG A 6 -6.99 -8.91 -21.85
CA ARG A 6 -6.92 -7.51 -21.40
C ARG A 6 -5.66 -7.29 -20.59
N LEU A 7 -4.94 -6.21 -20.89
CA LEU A 7 -3.86 -5.67 -20.08
C LEU A 7 -4.27 -4.29 -19.58
N SER A 8 -3.98 -3.98 -18.33
CA SER A 8 -4.33 -2.69 -17.73
C SER A 8 -3.18 -2.19 -16.87
N ASN A 9 -2.88 -0.91 -17.02
CA ASN A 9 -1.96 -0.17 -16.18
C ASN A 9 -2.67 1.11 -15.74
N ILE A 10 -2.64 1.40 -14.44
CA ILE A 10 -3.14 2.63 -13.85
C ILE A 10 -2.04 3.17 -12.95
N SER A 11 -1.70 4.43 -13.11
CA SER A 11 -0.72 5.13 -12.28
C SER A 11 -1.21 6.55 -12.00
N THR A 12 -1.06 6.98 -10.77
CA THR A 12 -1.38 8.34 -10.33
C THR A 12 -0.55 8.72 -9.12
N ASP A 13 -0.21 9.99 -9.00
CA ASP A 13 0.42 10.55 -7.81
C ASP A 13 -0.61 10.91 -6.71
N GLY A 14 -1.90 10.82 -7.05
CA GLY A 14 -3.00 11.15 -6.14
C GLY A 14 -3.17 12.66 -5.91
N TYR A 15 -4.24 13.02 -5.22
CA TYR A 15 -4.48 14.40 -4.77
C TYR A 15 -3.75 14.70 -3.46
N ILE A 16 -3.77 13.75 -2.54
CA ILE A 16 -3.11 13.84 -1.23
C ILE A 16 -1.60 13.65 -1.42
N ASP A 17 -0.79 14.39 -0.69
CA ASP A 17 0.66 14.35 -0.81
C ASP A 17 1.22 12.94 -0.59
N ARG A 18 2.09 12.50 -1.48
CA ARG A 18 2.70 11.16 -1.55
C ARG A 18 1.74 10.00 -1.82
N ALA A 19 0.42 10.22 -1.89
CA ALA A 19 -0.60 9.18 -2.06
C ALA A 19 -0.60 8.56 -3.47
N SER A 20 0.56 8.13 -3.92
CA SER A 20 0.74 7.49 -5.23
C SER A 20 0.11 6.10 -5.28
N VAL A 21 -0.40 5.73 -6.44
CA VAL A 21 -0.98 4.43 -6.73
C VAL A 21 -0.44 3.91 -8.05
N GLY A 22 0.04 2.67 -8.03
CA GLY A 22 0.43 1.93 -9.23
C GLY A 22 -0.28 0.58 -9.26
N LEU A 23 -1.13 0.38 -10.27
CA LEU A 23 -1.90 -0.86 -10.47
C LEU A 23 -1.58 -1.44 -11.85
N ASN A 24 -1.19 -2.72 -11.86
CA ASN A 24 -0.98 -3.48 -13.08
C ASN A 24 -1.84 -4.73 -13.05
N SER A 25 -2.55 -5.03 -14.12
CA SER A 25 -3.35 -6.24 -14.18
C SER A 25 -3.42 -6.83 -15.57
N TYR A 26 -3.67 -8.15 -15.61
CA TYR A 26 -4.03 -8.83 -16.82
C TYR A 26 -5.27 -9.72 -16.61
N TYR A 27 -5.96 -9.97 -17.68
CA TYR A 27 -7.04 -10.95 -17.80
C TYR A 27 -6.85 -11.73 -19.09
N LEU A 28 -6.92 -13.06 -19.02
CA LEU A 28 -6.87 -13.95 -20.17
C LEU A 28 -7.99 -14.98 -20.02
N GLN A 29 -8.71 -15.22 -21.11
CA GLN A 29 -9.72 -16.27 -21.18
C GLN A 29 -9.56 -17.05 -22.49
N GLY A 30 -9.61 -18.38 -22.40
CA GLY A 30 -9.79 -19.28 -23.52
C GLY A 30 -11.10 -20.07 -23.36
N GLY A 31 -11.84 -20.25 -24.44
CA GLY A 31 -13.11 -20.99 -24.42
C GLY A 31 -13.28 -21.95 -25.59
N TYR A 32 -13.80 -23.12 -25.30
CA TYR A 32 -14.31 -24.08 -26.27
C TYR A 32 -15.82 -24.22 -26.11
N TYR A 33 -16.53 -24.17 -27.22
CA TYR A 33 -17.97 -24.24 -27.23
C TYR A 33 -18.41 -25.16 -28.40
N ASN A 34 -19.37 -26.03 -28.14
CA ASN A 34 -20.19 -26.73 -29.13
C ASN A 34 -21.65 -26.73 -28.63
N ASP A 35 -22.53 -27.43 -29.34
CA ASP A 35 -23.98 -27.40 -29.06
C ASP A 35 -24.33 -27.84 -27.63
N ASN A 36 -23.54 -28.74 -27.04
CA ASN A 36 -23.86 -29.36 -25.77
C ASN A 36 -22.82 -29.04 -24.68
N THR A 37 -21.61 -28.57 -25.04
CA THR A 37 -20.50 -28.43 -24.10
C THR A 37 -19.87 -27.05 -24.20
N SER A 38 -19.57 -26.46 -23.05
CA SER A 38 -18.67 -25.32 -22.96
C SER A 38 -17.58 -25.57 -21.92
N ILE A 39 -16.36 -25.19 -22.26
CA ILE A 39 -15.20 -25.21 -21.36
C ILE A 39 -14.56 -23.83 -21.41
N LYS A 40 -14.35 -23.21 -20.27
CA LYS A 40 -13.64 -21.93 -20.17
C LYS A 40 -12.50 -22.05 -19.19
N LEU A 41 -11.33 -21.59 -19.60
CA LEU A 41 -10.18 -21.37 -18.73
C LEU A 41 -9.97 -19.87 -18.61
N ILE A 42 -9.96 -19.37 -17.38
CA ILE A 42 -9.80 -17.95 -17.08
C ILE A 42 -8.63 -17.77 -16.12
N THR A 43 -7.75 -16.84 -16.41
CA THR A 43 -6.74 -16.39 -15.46
C THR A 43 -6.67 -14.88 -15.46
N PHE A 44 -6.58 -14.30 -14.27
CA PHE A 44 -6.35 -12.88 -14.10
C PHE A 44 -5.51 -12.63 -12.86
N ALA A 45 -4.70 -11.57 -12.92
CA ALA A 45 -3.89 -11.14 -11.80
C ALA A 45 -3.83 -9.62 -11.74
N GLY A 46 -3.65 -9.13 -10.51
CA GLY A 46 -3.36 -7.73 -10.22
C GLY A 46 -2.16 -7.62 -9.31
N LYS A 47 -1.35 -6.61 -9.55
CA LYS A 47 -0.28 -6.15 -8.67
C LYS A 47 -0.53 -4.69 -8.37
N GLU A 48 -0.54 -4.36 -7.08
CA GLU A 48 -0.68 -2.99 -6.60
C GLU A 48 0.51 -2.58 -5.74
N ARG A 49 0.81 -1.30 -5.80
CA ARG A 49 1.65 -0.59 -4.84
C ARG A 49 0.98 0.75 -4.58
N THR A 50 0.59 0.98 -3.33
CA THR A 50 -0.09 2.20 -2.91
C THR A 50 0.62 2.82 -1.71
N TYR A 51 0.86 4.12 -1.76
CA TYR A 51 1.37 4.85 -0.61
C TYR A 51 0.24 5.09 0.40
N HIS A 52 0.53 4.95 1.69
CA HIS A 52 -0.48 5.10 2.74
C HIS A 52 -0.98 6.55 2.83
N ALA A 53 -2.30 6.73 2.87
CA ALA A 53 -2.97 8.01 3.07
C ALA A 53 -4.25 7.83 3.90
N TRP A 54 -4.20 6.97 4.90
CA TRP A 54 -5.36 6.60 5.74
C TRP A 54 -5.53 7.47 6.98
N ASN A 55 -4.55 8.32 7.30
CA ASN A 55 -4.69 9.29 8.38
C ASN A 55 -5.53 10.48 7.91
N TYR A 56 -6.45 10.89 8.74
CA TYR A 56 -7.23 12.10 8.50
C TYR A 56 -6.42 13.31 8.97
N ALA A 57 -6.28 14.31 8.12
CA ALA A 57 -5.74 15.58 8.51
C ALA A 57 -6.77 16.36 9.33
N SER A 58 -6.38 16.86 10.49
CA SER A 58 -7.19 17.77 11.30
C SER A 58 -7.36 19.12 10.61
N LYS A 59 -8.32 19.93 11.08
CA LYS A 59 -8.48 21.29 10.56
C LYS A 59 -7.22 22.12 10.75
N GLU A 60 -6.56 21.99 11.91
CA GLU A 60 -5.31 22.69 12.23
C GLU A 60 -4.18 22.29 11.27
N GLU A 61 -4.01 21.00 11.01
CA GLU A 61 -3.00 20.50 10.04
C GLU A 61 -3.30 20.98 8.62
N MET A 62 -4.58 20.98 8.20
CA MET A 62 -4.96 21.50 6.88
C MET A 62 -4.73 23.02 6.73
N GLU A 63 -4.95 23.80 7.79
CA GLU A 63 -4.68 25.23 7.79
C GLU A 63 -3.18 25.51 7.76
N ARG A 64 -2.35 24.68 8.40
CA ARG A 64 -0.89 24.83 8.49
C ARG A 64 -0.16 24.29 7.27
N TYR A 65 -0.44 23.04 6.88
CA TYR A 65 0.30 22.30 5.84
C TYR A 65 -0.43 22.22 4.50
N GLY A 66 -1.67 22.72 4.45
CA GLY A 66 -2.50 22.69 3.27
C GLY A 66 -3.42 21.45 3.20
N ARG A 67 -4.41 21.54 2.30
CA ARG A 67 -5.48 20.54 2.15
C ARG A 67 -5.01 19.18 1.61
N ARG A 68 -3.78 19.13 1.13
CA ARG A 68 -3.17 17.91 0.58
C ARG A 68 -2.32 17.15 1.60
N TYR A 69 -2.15 17.71 2.78
CA TYR A 69 -1.27 17.14 3.81
C TYR A 69 -1.61 15.69 4.13
N ASN A 70 -0.55 14.89 4.23
CA ASN A 70 -0.61 13.49 4.61
C ASN A 70 0.43 13.23 5.70
N SER A 71 -0.01 12.86 6.89
CA SER A 71 0.88 12.55 8.01
C SER A 71 1.47 11.13 7.95
N CYS A 72 0.98 10.27 7.05
CA CYS A 72 1.53 8.92 6.90
C CYS A 72 3.00 8.98 6.47
N GLY A 73 3.82 8.15 7.12
CA GLY A 73 5.25 8.09 6.83
C GLY A 73 6.07 9.21 7.47
N PHE A 74 5.50 10.07 8.33
CA PHE A 74 6.30 11.05 9.06
C PHE A 74 7.44 10.36 9.84
N MET A 75 8.68 10.83 9.66
CA MET A 75 9.87 10.31 10.32
C MET A 75 10.37 11.26 11.40
N TYR A 76 10.67 12.48 11.02
CA TYR A 76 11.20 13.51 11.89
C TYR A 76 10.99 14.88 11.24
N ALA A 77 11.21 15.92 12.04
CA ALA A 77 11.30 17.29 11.56
C ALA A 77 12.68 17.86 11.84
N THR A 78 13.08 18.85 11.07
CA THR A 78 14.30 19.63 11.35
C THR A 78 13.94 21.08 11.57
N ASP A 79 14.70 21.77 12.42
CA ASP A 79 14.67 23.23 12.48
C ASP A 79 15.49 23.85 11.33
N ARG A 80 15.57 25.17 11.30
CA ARG A 80 16.34 25.94 10.32
C ARG A 80 17.83 25.60 10.32
N ASP A 81 18.39 25.22 11.48
CA ASP A 81 19.81 24.95 11.68
C ASP A 81 20.12 23.46 11.45
N GLY A 82 19.12 22.63 11.17
CA GLY A 82 19.24 21.22 10.87
C GLY A 82 19.21 20.31 12.10
N HIS A 83 18.84 20.80 13.29
CA HIS A 83 18.62 19.92 14.43
C HIS A 83 17.36 19.08 14.21
N VAL A 84 17.43 17.83 14.65
CA VAL A 84 16.40 16.82 14.41
C VAL A 84 15.46 16.71 15.61
N TYR A 85 14.16 16.68 15.33
CA TYR A 85 13.08 16.52 16.29
C TYR A 85 12.17 15.37 15.88
N ASN A 86 11.72 14.59 16.82
CA ASN A 86 10.80 13.46 16.59
C ASN A 86 9.32 13.88 16.47
N LYS A 87 9.04 15.19 16.54
CA LYS A 87 7.73 15.81 16.38
C LYS A 87 7.82 17.03 15.47
N GLU A 88 6.69 17.41 14.91
CA GLU A 88 6.55 18.61 14.07
C GLU A 88 6.70 19.93 14.83
N TYR A 89 6.72 19.86 16.17
CA TYR A 89 6.80 21.01 17.05
C TYR A 89 7.62 20.68 18.31
N TYR A 90 8.16 21.69 18.94
CA TYR A 90 8.63 21.64 20.32
C TYR A 90 7.71 22.46 21.23
N LYS A 91 7.84 22.30 22.54
CA LYS A 91 7.14 23.10 23.53
C LYS A 91 8.16 23.97 24.28
N ASP A 92 7.82 25.21 24.49
CA ASP A 92 8.59 26.12 25.34
C ASP A 92 8.36 25.84 26.84
N ASP A 93 9.00 26.61 27.72
CA ASP A 93 8.90 26.46 29.16
C ASP A 93 7.48 26.75 29.70
N ASN A 94 6.65 27.43 28.92
CA ASN A 94 5.25 27.72 29.24
C ASN A 94 4.29 26.61 28.72
N GLY A 95 4.80 25.66 27.97
CA GLY A 95 4.04 24.58 27.35
C GLY A 95 3.39 24.98 26.01
N GLU A 96 3.71 26.13 25.45
CA GLU A 96 3.23 26.59 24.14
C GLU A 96 3.93 25.79 23.01
N LYS A 97 3.17 25.45 21.98
CA LYS A 97 3.70 24.71 20.82
C LYS A 97 4.30 25.66 19.79
N HIS A 98 5.54 25.42 19.44
CA HIS A 98 6.25 26.09 18.36
C HIS A 98 6.49 25.09 17.22
N TYR A 99 5.83 25.32 16.09
CA TYR A 99 5.96 24.44 14.95
C TYR A 99 7.20 24.76 14.13
N LEU A 100 8.02 23.75 13.89
CA LEU A 100 9.32 23.90 13.23
C LEU A 100 9.20 24.50 11.82
N THR A 101 8.12 24.20 11.11
CA THR A 101 7.86 24.75 9.78
C THR A 101 7.59 26.23 9.78
N ASP A 102 7.06 26.80 10.87
CA ASP A 102 6.83 28.25 11.02
C ASP A 102 8.16 29.01 11.18
N GLU A 103 9.19 28.33 11.67
CA GLU A 103 10.54 28.84 11.90
C GLU A 103 11.52 28.52 10.78
N GLY A 104 11.01 28.03 9.64
CA GLY A 104 11.82 27.68 8.46
C GLY A 104 12.42 26.28 8.48
N GLY A 105 11.94 25.42 9.38
CA GLY A 105 12.26 23.99 9.41
C GLY A 105 11.48 23.18 8.37
N ALA A 106 11.73 21.88 8.35
CA ALA A 106 11.14 20.95 7.37
C ALA A 106 10.65 19.66 8.02
N LEU A 107 9.61 19.06 7.42
CA LEU A 107 9.12 17.72 7.75
C LEU A 107 9.72 16.70 6.80
N HIS A 108 10.14 15.55 7.34
CA HIS A 108 10.74 14.46 6.58
C HIS A 108 9.86 13.21 6.67
N PHE A 109 9.66 12.57 5.52
CA PHE A 109 8.75 11.45 5.36
C PHE A 109 9.45 10.25 4.73
N TYR A 110 8.99 9.06 5.09
CA TYR A 110 9.46 7.80 4.56
C TYR A 110 8.82 7.52 3.19
N ASP A 111 9.64 7.34 2.16
CA ASP A 111 9.17 7.19 0.78
C ASP A 111 8.50 5.84 0.51
N ASP A 112 8.81 4.82 1.31
CA ASP A 112 8.29 3.47 1.16
C ASP A 112 7.16 3.13 2.15
N GLN A 113 6.43 4.12 2.65
CA GLN A 113 5.21 3.91 3.45
C GLN A 113 4.09 3.34 2.58
N THR A 114 4.21 2.07 2.19
CA THR A 114 3.40 1.49 1.12
C THR A 114 2.83 0.12 1.44
N ASP A 115 1.63 -0.14 0.88
CA ASP A 115 1.10 -1.48 0.65
C ASP A 115 1.56 -2.01 -0.70
N ASN A 116 1.96 -3.28 -0.70
CA ASN A 116 2.34 -4.01 -1.89
C ASN A 116 1.59 -5.34 -1.90
N TYR A 117 0.72 -5.55 -2.88
CA TYR A 117 -0.08 -6.76 -2.96
C TYR A 117 -0.13 -7.31 -4.38
N THR A 118 -0.08 -8.63 -4.49
CA THR A 118 -0.26 -9.33 -5.75
C THR A 118 -1.26 -10.46 -5.55
N GLN A 119 -2.29 -10.49 -6.40
CA GLN A 119 -3.27 -11.58 -6.39
C GLN A 119 -3.36 -12.22 -7.77
N LYS A 120 -3.37 -13.55 -7.81
CA LYS A 120 -3.52 -14.38 -9.02
C LYS A 120 -4.73 -15.27 -8.85
N ASN A 121 -5.53 -15.36 -9.89
CA ASN A 121 -6.76 -16.16 -9.93
C ASN A 121 -6.74 -17.07 -11.15
N TYR A 122 -7.20 -18.31 -10.95
CA TYR A 122 -7.34 -19.32 -11.98
C TYR A 122 -8.70 -19.96 -11.85
N GLN A 123 -9.43 -20.07 -12.95
CA GLN A 123 -10.76 -20.67 -12.98
C GLN A 123 -10.89 -21.61 -14.16
N LEU A 124 -11.48 -22.77 -13.93
CA LEU A 124 -11.93 -23.69 -14.96
C LEU A 124 -13.43 -23.85 -14.81
N LEU A 125 -14.17 -23.50 -15.86
CA LEU A 125 -15.62 -23.63 -15.91
C LEU A 125 -15.96 -24.65 -16.97
N PHE A 126 -16.73 -25.69 -16.60
CA PHE A 126 -17.21 -26.73 -17.47
C PHE A 126 -18.74 -26.76 -17.40
N ASN A 127 -19.37 -26.80 -18.56
CA ASN A 127 -20.82 -27.03 -18.68
C ASN A 127 -21.07 -28.10 -19.74
N HIS A 128 -21.99 -29.04 -19.45
CA HIS A 128 -22.41 -30.05 -20.41
C HIS A 128 -23.90 -30.34 -20.25
N ASN A 129 -24.62 -30.31 -21.38
CA ASN A 129 -26.00 -30.69 -21.49
C ASN A 129 -26.07 -32.16 -21.99
N PHE A 130 -26.38 -33.12 -21.12
CA PHE A 130 -26.56 -34.52 -21.49
C PHE A 130 -27.85 -34.75 -22.26
N THR A 131 -28.92 -34.10 -21.79
CA THR A 131 -30.25 -34.12 -22.40
C THR A 131 -30.94 -32.78 -22.18
N SER A 132 -32.13 -32.57 -22.73
CA SER A 132 -32.96 -31.38 -22.43
C SER A 132 -33.36 -31.26 -20.95
N GLN A 133 -33.21 -32.29 -20.15
CA GLN A 133 -33.58 -32.34 -18.73
C GLN A 133 -32.38 -32.42 -17.80
N TRP A 134 -31.21 -32.79 -18.29
CA TRP A 134 -30.00 -32.99 -17.49
C TRP A 134 -28.86 -32.08 -17.97
N ASN A 135 -28.39 -31.23 -17.04
CA ASN A 135 -27.26 -30.34 -17.25
C ASN A 135 -26.27 -30.50 -16.09
N LEU A 136 -24.99 -30.48 -16.39
CA LEU A 136 -23.90 -30.47 -15.41
C LEU A 136 -23.08 -29.21 -15.54
N ASN A 137 -22.88 -28.49 -14.42
CA ASN A 137 -21.99 -27.35 -14.31
C ASN A 137 -20.94 -27.63 -13.25
N ILE A 138 -19.66 -27.47 -13.60
CA ILE A 138 -18.53 -27.60 -12.69
C ILE A 138 -17.72 -26.32 -12.77
N GLY A 139 -17.44 -25.73 -11.62
CA GLY A 139 -16.52 -24.59 -11.48
C GLY A 139 -15.39 -24.94 -10.52
N LEU A 140 -14.16 -24.86 -10.98
CA LEU A 140 -12.97 -24.93 -10.15
C LEU A 140 -12.33 -23.55 -10.07
N HIS A 141 -11.87 -23.20 -8.87
CA HIS A 141 -11.27 -21.90 -8.60
C HIS A 141 -10.07 -22.06 -7.68
N TYR A 142 -8.99 -21.35 -8.02
CA TYR A 142 -7.80 -21.24 -7.18
C TYR A 142 -7.33 -19.79 -7.16
N THR A 143 -7.11 -19.26 -5.96
CA THR A 143 -6.56 -17.91 -5.75
C THR A 143 -5.30 -17.99 -4.91
N LYS A 144 -4.28 -17.25 -5.33
CA LYS A 144 -3.07 -17.01 -4.56
C LYS A 144 -2.86 -15.52 -4.39
N GLY A 145 -2.72 -15.07 -3.13
CA GLY A 145 -2.38 -13.71 -2.76
C GLY A 145 -1.06 -13.68 -2.00
N ASP A 146 -0.22 -12.71 -2.32
CA ASP A 146 1.04 -12.43 -1.63
C ASP A 146 1.13 -10.90 -1.46
N GLY A 147 1.48 -10.45 -0.25
CA GLY A 147 1.63 -9.02 -0.01
C GLY A 147 2.34 -8.71 1.28
N TYR A 148 2.79 -7.47 1.36
CA TYR A 148 3.39 -6.89 2.56
C TYR A 148 3.13 -5.39 2.55
N TYR A 149 3.14 -4.81 3.73
CA TYR A 149 3.17 -3.36 3.89
C TYR A 149 4.48 -2.93 4.54
N GLN A 150 4.89 -1.71 4.24
CA GLN A 150 6.05 -1.06 4.83
C GLN A 150 5.58 0.18 5.59
N GLU A 151 6.10 0.35 6.78
CA GLU A 151 5.73 1.47 7.64
C GLU A 151 6.95 1.90 8.45
N TYR A 152 7.23 3.21 8.47
CA TYR A 152 8.24 3.74 9.36
C TYR A 152 7.78 3.63 10.83
N LYS A 153 8.61 3.06 11.66
CA LYS A 153 8.43 2.94 13.12
C LYS A 153 9.62 3.54 13.82
N GLY A 154 9.57 4.83 14.12
CA GLY A 154 10.55 5.50 14.94
C GLY A 154 10.48 5.07 16.40
N GLU A 155 11.58 5.21 17.14
CA GLU A 155 11.66 5.02 18.59
C GLU A 155 11.16 3.64 19.07
N ARG A 156 11.39 2.60 18.28
CA ARG A 156 11.07 1.22 18.64
C ARG A 156 12.31 0.49 19.13
N SER A 157 12.16 -0.21 20.25
CA SER A 157 13.25 -1.01 20.80
C SER A 157 13.72 -2.09 19.83
N LEU A 158 15.03 -2.26 19.70
CA LEU A 158 15.64 -3.34 18.90
C LEU A 158 15.12 -4.72 19.32
N THR A 159 14.80 -4.90 20.59
CA THR A 159 14.27 -6.15 21.15
C THR A 159 12.89 -6.51 20.61
N GLU A 160 12.07 -5.54 20.21
CA GLU A 160 10.77 -5.77 19.53
C GLU A 160 10.96 -6.47 18.18
N TYR A 161 12.12 -6.31 17.57
CA TYR A 161 12.51 -6.92 16.29
C TYR A 161 13.41 -8.16 16.47
N GLY A 162 13.54 -8.68 17.70
CA GLY A 162 14.38 -9.83 17.99
C GLY A 162 15.89 -9.55 17.92
N MET A 163 16.29 -8.28 17.89
CA MET A 163 17.68 -7.84 17.89
C MET A 163 18.13 -7.53 19.33
N SER A 164 19.39 -7.86 19.64
CA SER A 164 19.98 -7.44 20.91
C SER A 164 20.55 -6.03 20.82
N PRO A 165 20.44 -5.23 21.89
CA PRO A 165 21.17 -3.97 21.97
C PRO A 165 22.67 -4.17 21.72
N PHE A 166 23.31 -3.21 21.06
CA PHE A 166 24.74 -3.26 20.75
C PHE A 166 25.44 -1.93 21.08
N GLU A 167 26.76 -1.97 21.22
CA GLU A 167 27.55 -0.77 21.44
C GLU A 167 28.02 -0.18 20.11
N TYR A 168 27.85 1.13 19.93
CA TYR A 168 28.35 1.87 18.80
C TYR A 168 28.95 3.22 19.27
N ASN A 169 30.21 3.50 18.89
CA ASN A 169 30.96 4.70 19.28
C ASN A 169 30.94 5.01 20.79
N GLY A 170 31.00 3.96 21.62
CA GLY A 170 31.00 4.08 23.08
C GLY A 170 29.63 4.37 23.71
N GLY A 171 28.55 4.33 22.92
CA GLY A 171 27.16 4.45 23.38
C GLY A 171 26.39 3.14 23.12
N LYS A 172 25.46 2.82 24.03
CA LYS A 172 24.56 1.68 23.87
C LYS A 172 23.42 2.06 22.95
N VAL A 173 23.22 1.29 21.88
CA VAL A 173 22.08 1.44 20.95
C VAL A 173 21.03 0.42 21.36
N GLU A 174 19.86 0.92 21.77
CA GLU A 174 18.70 0.13 22.21
C GLU A 174 17.44 0.41 21.36
N VAL A 175 17.45 1.53 20.61
CA VAL A 175 16.34 2.04 19.80
C VAL A 175 16.83 2.34 18.41
#